data_d1887946435d086185b123f48d79a9a7
#
_entry.id   d1887946435d086185b123f48d79a9a7
#
_cell.length_a   1.000
_cell.length_b   1.000
_cell.length_c   1.000
_cell.angle_alpha   90.00
_cell.angle_beta   90.00
_cell.angle_gamma   90.00
#
_symmetry.space_group_name_H-M   'P 1'
#
loop_
_entity.id
_entity.type
_entity.pdbx_description
1 polymer ?
#
loop_
_entity_poly.entity_id
_entity_poly.type
_entity_poly.pdbx_seq_one_letter_code
_entity_poly.pdbx_strand_id
1 'polypeptide(L)'
;MKLKILMDNHTEIDVYYLGEPAVSYWIETEEKAFLFDAGYSDAFLKNAEGMGIDVTQAEAVLLSHSHNDHTGGLKPLLALDFLKKPQFIAHPDALLPHDWNGMEIGSPVSKEELSEKFDLHLTKEPVWLTEKLVWLGEIPHTLDFEPAYAIGTVEKDGEKREDYISDDTALAYVGEKGLSIITGCSHAGICNIIAYAKKLTGVEKIQSVLGGFHLFHVDERAKATISFLKEENIPELYPCHCTSFAVRAALHGECPVKEVAVGTELEWK
;
A
#
# COMPACT_ATOMS: atom_id res chain seq x y z
N MET A 1 7.90 -14.75 4.67
CA MET A 1 6.81 -13.78 4.91
C MET A 1 5.55 -14.32 4.26
N LYS A 2 4.41 -14.23 4.96
CA LYS A 2 3.09 -14.51 4.40
C LYS A 2 2.29 -13.23 4.32
N LEU A 3 1.49 -13.08 3.27
CA LEU A 3 0.59 -11.94 3.08
C LEU A 3 -0.79 -12.46 2.70
N LYS A 4 -1.83 -11.92 3.34
CA LYS A 4 -3.23 -12.14 2.98
C LYS A 4 -3.89 -10.82 2.57
N ILE A 5 -4.60 -10.83 1.45
CA ILE A 5 -5.35 -9.67 0.98
C ILE A 5 -6.69 -9.63 1.73
N LEU A 6 -6.83 -8.65 2.63
CA LEU A 6 -8.06 -8.44 3.39
C LEU A 6 -9.07 -7.61 2.61
N MET A 7 -8.58 -6.71 1.73
CA MET A 7 -9.42 -5.85 0.91
C MET A 7 -8.76 -5.57 -0.44
N ASP A 8 -9.54 -5.67 -1.50
CA ASP A 8 -9.24 -5.26 -2.87
C ASP A 8 -10.56 -5.02 -3.63
N ASN A 9 -10.47 -4.41 -4.82
CA ASN A 9 -11.63 -4.19 -5.69
C ASN A 9 -12.19 -5.49 -6.27
N HIS A 10 -11.44 -6.58 -6.20
CA HIS A 10 -11.77 -7.86 -6.83
C HIS A 10 -12.04 -8.95 -5.80
N THR A 11 -13.08 -9.76 -6.05
CA THR A 11 -13.44 -10.93 -5.26
C THR A 11 -13.60 -12.14 -6.16
N GLU A 12 -13.21 -13.32 -5.68
CA GLU A 12 -13.38 -14.57 -6.42
C GLU A 12 -14.81 -15.11 -6.28
N ILE A 13 -15.27 -15.82 -7.32
CA ILE A 13 -16.54 -16.54 -7.29
C ILE A 13 -16.49 -17.63 -6.20
N ASP A 14 -17.62 -17.82 -5.50
CA ASP A 14 -17.80 -18.86 -4.48
C ASP A 14 -16.92 -18.75 -3.22
N VAL A 15 -16.20 -17.62 -3.04
CA VAL A 15 -15.40 -17.36 -1.84
C VAL A 15 -16.14 -16.49 -0.81
N TYR A 16 -17.07 -15.64 -1.25
CA TYR A 16 -18.00 -14.83 -0.46
C TYR A 16 -17.34 -13.78 0.46
N TYR A 17 -16.14 -13.30 0.13
CA TYR A 17 -15.57 -12.14 0.78
C TYR A 17 -16.15 -10.84 0.19
N LEU A 18 -16.04 -9.75 0.96
CA LEU A 18 -16.48 -8.42 0.56
C LEU A 18 -15.36 -7.73 -0.23
N GLY A 19 -15.68 -7.11 -1.37
CA GLY A 19 -14.78 -6.25 -2.13
C GLY A 19 -15.20 -4.80 -2.02
N GLU A 20 -14.23 -3.89 -1.98
CA GLU A 20 -14.41 -2.44 -2.03
C GLU A 20 -13.32 -1.83 -2.93
N PRO A 21 -13.52 -0.63 -3.50
CA PRO A 21 -12.44 0.09 -4.18
C PRO A 21 -11.43 0.61 -3.14
N ALA A 22 -10.66 -0.30 -2.57
CA ALA A 22 -9.82 -0.06 -1.40
C ALA A 22 -8.73 -1.13 -1.27
N VAL A 23 -7.75 -0.91 -0.39
CA VAL A 23 -6.67 -1.87 -0.10
C VAL A 23 -6.52 -2.10 1.39
N SER A 24 -6.31 -3.36 1.76
CA SER A 24 -5.82 -3.76 3.09
C SER A 24 -5.12 -5.12 3.02
N TYR A 25 -3.96 -5.22 3.63
CA TYR A 25 -3.15 -6.43 3.67
C TYR A 25 -2.80 -6.83 5.09
N TRP A 26 -2.93 -8.11 5.40
CA TRP A 26 -2.37 -8.73 6.60
C TRP A 26 -1.04 -9.41 6.28
N ILE A 27 0.00 -9.07 7.03
CA ILE A 27 1.36 -9.52 6.76
C ILE A 27 1.92 -10.18 8.02
N GLU A 28 2.43 -11.41 7.88
CA GLU A 28 3.08 -12.17 8.95
C GLU A 28 4.53 -12.50 8.56
N THR A 29 5.47 -12.12 9.41
CA THR A 29 6.88 -12.43 9.23
C THR A 29 7.64 -12.39 10.57
N GLU A 30 8.58 -13.29 10.78
CA GLU A 30 9.44 -13.31 11.96
C GLU A 30 8.66 -13.24 13.29
N GLU A 31 7.55 -14.03 13.38
CA GLU A 31 6.65 -14.11 14.54
C GLU A 31 5.90 -12.78 14.86
N LYS A 32 5.93 -11.83 13.95
CA LYS A 32 5.18 -10.56 14.03
C LYS A 32 4.11 -10.49 12.96
N ALA A 33 3.07 -9.71 13.26
CA ALA A 33 2.00 -9.44 12.34
C ALA A 33 1.80 -7.93 12.16
N PHE A 34 1.45 -7.52 10.94
CA PHE A 34 1.27 -6.13 10.54
C PHE A 34 0.00 -5.98 9.71
N LEU A 35 -0.73 -4.89 9.95
CA LEU A 35 -1.79 -4.44 9.07
C LEU A 35 -1.23 -3.33 8.17
N PHE A 36 -1.27 -3.51 6.86
CA PHE A 36 -0.86 -2.48 5.89
C PHE A 36 -2.09 -1.99 5.14
N ASP A 37 -2.43 -0.73 5.34
CA ASP A 37 -3.67 -0.05 4.98
C ASP A 37 -4.93 -0.68 5.63
N ALA A 38 -5.99 0.11 5.75
CA ALA A 38 -7.20 -0.29 6.47
C ALA A 38 -8.46 -0.35 5.58
N GLY A 39 -8.31 -0.16 4.26
CA GLY A 39 -9.46 -0.13 3.36
C GLY A 39 -10.34 1.10 3.53
N TYR A 40 -11.55 1.05 2.97
CA TYR A 40 -12.49 2.16 2.95
C TYR A 40 -13.52 2.11 4.10
N SER A 41 -13.89 0.91 4.54
CA SER A 41 -14.90 0.70 5.59
C SER A 41 -14.48 -0.38 6.59
N ASP A 42 -15.44 -0.94 7.34
CA ASP A 42 -15.23 -2.10 8.23
C ASP A 42 -15.17 -3.45 7.48
N ALA A 43 -15.29 -3.46 6.16
CA ALA A 43 -15.36 -4.69 5.37
C ALA A 43 -14.08 -5.53 5.48
N PHE A 44 -12.90 -4.90 5.59
CA PHE A 44 -11.64 -5.63 5.79
C PHE A 44 -11.62 -6.40 7.13
N LEU A 45 -12.25 -5.88 8.18
CA LEU A 45 -12.40 -6.57 9.48
C LEU A 45 -13.30 -7.80 9.37
N LYS A 46 -14.41 -7.70 8.63
CA LYS A 46 -15.31 -8.82 8.36
C LYS A 46 -14.61 -9.91 7.55
N ASN A 47 -13.82 -9.50 6.57
CA ASN A 47 -13.01 -10.43 5.79
C ASN A 47 -11.94 -11.10 6.65
N ALA A 48 -11.23 -10.33 7.50
CA ALA A 48 -10.25 -10.86 8.44
C ALA A 48 -10.86 -11.91 9.38
N GLU A 49 -12.04 -11.62 9.96
CA GLU A 49 -12.79 -12.57 10.77
C GLU A 49 -13.12 -13.85 9.99
N GLY A 50 -13.64 -13.70 8.75
CA GLY A 50 -13.93 -14.82 7.86
C GLY A 50 -12.71 -15.67 7.49
N MET A 51 -11.52 -15.08 7.51
CA MET A 51 -10.22 -15.74 7.27
C MET A 51 -9.57 -16.30 8.55
N GLY A 52 -10.21 -16.08 9.72
CA GLY A 52 -9.65 -16.49 11.01
C GLY A 52 -8.47 -15.62 11.47
N ILE A 53 -8.38 -14.39 10.98
CA ILE A 53 -7.34 -13.42 11.35
C ILE A 53 -7.86 -12.50 12.44
N ASP A 54 -7.16 -12.46 13.56
CA ASP A 54 -7.40 -11.51 14.65
C ASP A 54 -6.52 -10.27 14.47
N VAL A 55 -7.10 -9.20 13.92
CA VAL A 55 -6.41 -7.94 13.63
C VAL A 55 -5.84 -7.27 14.90
N THR A 56 -6.39 -7.60 16.09
CA THR A 56 -5.90 -7.06 17.36
C THR A 56 -4.51 -7.58 17.75
N GLN A 57 -4.00 -8.59 17.04
CA GLN A 57 -2.64 -9.12 17.19
C GLN A 57 -1.58 -8.30 16.44
N ALA A 58 -1.97 -7.27 15.68
CA ALA A 58 -1.00 -6.46 14.93
C ALA A 58 0.01 -5.78 15.86
N GLU A 59 1.29 -5.95 15.59
CA GLU A 59 2.39 -5.20 16.25
C GLU A 59 2.40 -3.74 15.77
N ALA A 60 2.02 -3.53 14.50
CA ALA A 60 1.85 -2.20 13.94
C ALA A 60 0.78 -2.15 12.86
N VAL A 61 0.14 -0.97 12.76
CA VAL A 61 -0.67 -0.54 11.62
C VAL A 61 0.20 0.40 10.80
N LEU A 62 0.30 0.15 9.50
CA LEU A 62 1.15 0.85 8.56
C LEU A 62 0.28 1.50 7.50
N LEU A 63 0.55 2.74 7.12
CA LEU A 63 -0.12 3.37 5.98
C LEU A 63 0.81 3.47 4.79
N SER A 64 0.23 3.25 3.61
CA SER A 64 0.87 3.58 2.32
C SER A 64 0.76 5.07 2.03
N HIS A 65 -0.40 5.67 2.24
CA HIS A 65 -0.67 7.10 2.07
C HIS A 65 -2.02 7.50 2.70
N SER A 66 -2.40 8.77 2.54
CA SER A 66 -3.52 9.44 3.22
C SER A 66 -4.91 9.13 2.68
N HIS A 67 -5.08 8.68 1.44
CA HIS A 67 -6.40 8.58 0.80
C HIS A 67 -7.37 7.67 1.56
N ASN A 68 -8.65 8.03 1.53
CA ASN A 68 -9.68 7.41 2.34
C ASN A 68 -9.98 5.94 1.99
N ASP A 69 -9.63 5.48 0.80
CA ASP A 69 -9.69 4.07 0.39
C ASP A 69 -8.55 3.20 0.98
N HIS A 70 -7.63 3.84 1.71
CA HIS A 70 -6.57 3.21 2.50
C HIS A 70 -6.72 3.50 4.00
N THR A 71 -7.40 4.59 4.36
CA THR A 71 -7.51 5.08 5.74
C THR A 71 -8.92 5.06 6.31
N GLY A 72 -9.96 4.83 5.48
CA GLY A 72 -11.35 4.85 5.92
C GLY A 72 -11.67 3.86 7.04
N GLY A 73 -11.06 2.67 6.97
CA GLY A 73 -11.16 1.63 7.98
C GLY A 73 -10.42 1.91 9.30
N LEU A 74 -9.67 3.00 9.41
CA LEU A 74 -9.08 3.42 10.69
C LEU A 74 -10.17 3.72 11.73
N LYS A 75 -11.31 4.27 11.31
CA LYS A 75 -12.40 4.59 12.22
C LYS A 75 -12.99 3.34 12.91
N PRO A 76 -13.41 2.27 12.22
CA PRO A 76 -13.80 1.03 12.87
C PRO A 76 -12.62 0.35 13.61
N LEU A 77 -11.37 0.51 13.16
CA LEU A 77 -10.20 -0.03 13.84
C LEU A 77 -9.99 0.57 15.24
N LEU A 78 -10.29 1.86 15.43
CA LEU A 78 -10.24 2.53 16.75
C LEU A 78 -11.23 1.93 17.77
N ALA A 79 -12.29 1.26 17.32
CA ALA A 79 -13.26 0.61 18.20
C ALA A 79 -12.78 -0.75 18.75
N LEU A 80 -11.67 -1.28 18.24
CA LEU A 80 -11.14 -2.56 18.70
C LEU A 80 -10.33 -2.42 19.99
N ASP A 81 -10.33 -3.49 20.79
CA ASP A 81 -9.49 -3.60 21.99
C ASP A 81 -8.25 -4.43 21.66
N PHE A 82 -7.17 -3.73 21.33
CA PHE A 82 -5.88 -4.37 21.08
C PHE A 82 -5.30 -4.98 22.35
N LEU A 83 -4.67 -6.13 22.23
CA LEU A 83 -4.02 -6.82 23.36
C LEU A 83 -2.83 -6.03 23.91
N LYS A 84 -2.14 -5.32 23.05
CA LYS A 84 -1.08 -4.35 23.36
C LYS A 84 -1.33 -3.12 22.51
N LYS A 85 -0.90 -1.96 22.97
CA LYS A 85 -0.93 -0.75 22.17
C LYS A 85 0.00 -0.90 20.97
N PRO A 86 -0.53 -1.05 19.73
CA PRO A 86 0.33 -1.24 18.56
C PRO A 86 0.96 0.07 18.11
N GLN A 87 2.04 -0.02 17.34
CA GLN A 87 2.57 1.14 16.64
C GLN A 87 1.65 1.54 15.48
N PHE A 88 1.64 2.83 15.17
CA PHE A 88 1.05 3.37 13.95
C PHE A 88 2.14 4.09 13.18
N ILE A 89 2.52 3.55 12.01
CA ILE A 89 3.63 4.07 11.22
C ILE A 89 3.07 4.66 9.93
N ALA A 90 3.32 5.96 9.73
CA ALA A 90 2.88 6.71 8.57
C ALA A 90 3.79 7.90 8.28
N HIS A 91 3.66 8.47 7.11
CA HIS A 91 4.27 9.76 6.79
C HIS A 91 3.64 10.88 7.67
N PRO A 92 4.38 11.93 8.06
CA PRO A 92 3.84 13.03 8.87
C PRO A 92 2.62 13.73 8.26
N ASP A 93 2.53 13.74 6.95
CA ASP A 93 1.44 14.41 6.19
C ASP A 93 0.23 13.48 5.95
N ALA A 94 0.31 12.17 6.25
CA ALA A 94 -0.75 11.19 5.97
C ALA A 94 -2.08 11.41 6.75
N LEU A 95 -2.06 12.26 7.77
CA LEU A 95 -3.23 12.59 8.58
C LEU A 95 -3.70 14.05 8.38
N LEU A 96 -3.18 14.73 7.35
CA LEU A 96 -3.64 16.06 6.98
C LEU A 96 -4.97 15.98 6.21
N PRO A 97 -5.76 17.08 6.19
CA PRO A 97 -6.94 17.16 5.34
C PRO A 97 -6.58 17.21 3.86
N HIS A 98 -7.10 16.26 3.08
CA HIS A 98 -6.93 16.18 1.62
C HIS A 98 -8.29 16.38 0.92
N ASP A 99 -8.30 17.17 -0.14
CA ASP A 99 -9.52 17.52 -0.88
C ASP A 99 -9.30 17.33 -2.38
N TRP A 100 -10.26 16.71 -3.04
CA TRP A 100 -10.33 16.62 -4.49
C TRP A 100 -11.65 17.15 -5.00
N ASN A 101 -11.62 18.33 -5.64
CA ASN A 101 -12.81 19.00 -6.19
C ASN A 101 -13.95 19.21 -5.17
N GLY A 102 -13.63 19.51 -3.90
CA GLY A 102 -14.60 19.72 -2.84
C GLY A 102 -15.06 18.44 -2.14
N MET A 103 -14.44 17.31 -2.43
CA MET A 103 -14.63 16.06 -1.70
C MET A 103 -13.43 15.82 -0.79
N GLU A 104 -13.69 15.56 0.48
CA GLU A 104 -12.66 15.08 1.39
C GLU A 104 -12.23 13.66 0.98
N ILE A 105 -10.94 13.50 0.71
CA ILE A 105 -10.34 12.23 0.29
C ILE A 105 -9.27 11.73 1.26
N GLY A 106 -9.03 12.46 2.36
CA GLY A 106 -8.04 12.10 3.38
C GLY A 106 -8.58 11.18 4.47
N SER A 107 -7.75 10.97 5.48
CA SER A 107 -8.07 10.15 6.65
C SER A 107 -9.30 10.70 7.40
N PRO A 108 -10.28 9.84 7.74
CA PRO A 108 -11.47 10.24 8.49
C PRO A 108 -11.21 10.34 10.01
N VAL A 109 -9.98 10.11 10.46
CA VAL A 109 -9.58 10.15 11.88
C VAL A 109 -8.41 11.11 12.06
N SER A 110 -8.42 11.82 13.18
CA SER A 110 -7.38 12.76 13.53
C SER A 110 -6.17 12.08 14.19
N LYS A 111 -5.05 12.79 14.23
CA LYS A 111 -3.85 12.35 14.95
C LYS A 111 -4.12 12.15 16.45
N GLU A 112 -4.95 13.00 17.04
CA GLU A 112 -5.35 12.95 18.44
C GLU A 112 -6.11 11.65 18.74
N GLU A 113 -7.14 11.32 17.94
CA GLU A 113 -7.92 10.08 18.07
C GLU A 113 -7.02 8.84 17.94
N LEU A 114 -6.12 8.83 16.96
CA LEU A 114 -5.17 7.73 16.78
C LEU A 114 -4.22 7.58 17.97
N SER A 115 -3.75 8.69 18.55
CA SER A 115 -2.80 8.67 19.68
C SER A 115 -3.37 8.02 20.94
N GLU A 116 -4.69 7.97 21.11
CA GLU A 116 -5.34 7.27 22.21
C GLU A 116 -5.16 5.75 22.14
N LYS A 117 -5.17 5.18 20.94
CA LYS A 117 -5.12 3.73 20.69
C LYS A 117 -3.76 3.22 20.23
N PHE A 118 -2.94 4.09 19.61
CA PHE A 118 -1.68 3.71 18.96
C PHE A 118 -0.49 4.52 19.46
N ASP A 119 0.69 3.91 19.45
CA ASP A 119 1.96 4.63 19.58
C ASP A 119 2.37 5.17 18.22
N LEU A 120 2.19 6.49 18.00
CA LEU A 120 2.41 7.12 16.72
C LEU A 120 3.90 7.27 16.39
N HIS A 121 4.31 6.71 15.25
CA HIS A 121 5.62 6.91 14.66
C HIS A 121 5.45 7.57 13.28
N LEU A 122 5.34 8.88 13.25
CA LEU A 122 5.20 9.66 12.02
C LEU A 122 6.57 10.08 11.52
N THR A 123 7.01 9.55 10.38
CA THR A 123 8.36 9.75 9.86
C THR A 123 8.38 9.75 8.33
N LYS A 124 9.38 10.44 7.76
CA LYS A 124 9.73 10.39 6.35
C LYS A 124 10.81 9.34 6.06
N GLU A 125 11.53 8.94 7.10
CA GLU A 125 12.64 8.02 6.99
C GLU A 125 12.16 6.57 6.93
N PRO A 126 12.93 5.67 6.29
CA PRO A 126 12.63 4.24 6.29
C PRO A 126 12.59 3.65 7.70
N VAL A 127 11.66 2.72 7.94
CA VAL A 127 11.52 2.00 9.21
C VAL A 127 11.63 0.49 8.98
N TRP A 128 12.69 -0.11 9.51
CA TRP A 128 12.83 -1.56 9.54
C TRP A 128 11.92 -2.16 10.61
N LEU A 129 10.89 -2.88 10.18
CA LEU A 129 9.89 -3.54 11.03
C LEU A 129 10.44 -4.84 11.61
N THR A 130 11.24 -5.54 10.80
CA THR A 130 12.00 -6.74 11.15
C THR A 130 13.37 -6.67 10.48
N GLU A 131 14.18 -7.74 10.60
CA GLU A 131 15.46 -7.80 9.89
C GLU A 131 15.30 -7.85 8.36
N LYS A 132 14.10 -8.24 7.86
CA LYS A 132 13.82 -8.44 6.43
C LYS A 132 12.72 -7.56 5.86
N LEU A 133 11.87 -6.95 6.68
CA LEU A 133 10.75 -6.14 6.23
C LEU A 133 10.99 -4.67 6.57
N VAL A 134 10.92 -3.80 5.57
CA VAL A 134 11.07 -2.34 5.72
C VAL A 134 9.86 -1.60 5.15
N TRP A 135 9.34 -0.62 5.89
CA TRP A 135 8.48 0.44 5.39
C TRP A 135 9.39 1.54 4.84
N LEU A 136 9.19 1.92 3.56
CA LEU A 136 10.22 2.64 2.79
C LEU A 136 10.36 4.13 3.14
N GLY A 137 9.37 4.74 3.80
CA GLY A 137 9.36 6.20 4.00
C GLY A 137 9.00 6.96 2.72
N GLU A 138 9.33 8.25 2.67
CA GLU A 138 9.06 9.12 1.52
C GLU A 138 9.86 8.64 0.29
N ILE A 139 9.17 8.40 -0.82
CA ILE A 139 9.77 7.86 -2.05
C ILE A 139 10.31 9.00 -2.92
N PRO A 140 11.60 9.00 -3.27
CA PRO A 140 12.16 10.01 -4.16
C PRO A 140 11.76 9.78 -5.62
N HIS A 141 11.34 10.85 -6.31
CA HIS A 141 11.10 10.82 -7.75
C HIS A 141 12.44 10.96 -8.50
N THR A 142 12.93 9.86 -9.07
CA THR A 142 14.24 9.80 -9.76
C THR A 142 14.12 9.44 -11.23
N LEU A 143 12.96 8.99 -11.68
CA LEU A 143 12.72 8.56 -13.06
C LEU A 143 11.88 9.61 -13.81
N ASP A 144 12.41 10.11 -14.93
CA ASP A 144 11.80 11.19 -15.72
C ASP A 144 10.39 10.86 -16.24
N PHE A 145 10.08 9.58 -16.46
CA PHE A 145 8.77 9.13 -16.94
C PHE A 145 7.73 8.90 -15.82
N GLU A 146 8.14 8.98 -14.56
CA GLU A 146 7.27 8.98 -13.38
C GLU A 146 7.46 10.27 -12.55
N PRO A 147 7.20 11.45 -13.12
CA PRO A 147 7.28 12.70 -12.36
C PRO A 147 6.18 12.77 -11.32
N ALA A 148 6.40 13.55 -10.27
CA ALA A 148 5.34 13.92 -9.32
C ALA A 148 4.23 14.70 -10.06
N TYR A 149 2.98 14.43 -9.70
CA TYR A 149 1.81 15.16 -10.18
C TYR A 149 0.82 15.36 -9.04
N ALA A 150 0.10 16.49 -9.09
CA ALA A 150 -0.84 16.82 -8.02
C ALA A 150 -2.20 16.13 -8.22
N ILE A 151 -2.76 15.65 -7.11
CA ILE A 151 -4.15 15.14 -7.02
C ILE A 151 -4.87 15.96 -5.96
N GLY A 152 -5.61 16.99 -6.40
CA GLY A 152 -6.34 17.85 -5.48
C GLY A 152 -5.43 18.77 -4.65
N THR A 153 -5.82 19.01 -3.39
CA THR A 153 -5.12 19.91 -2.47
C THR A 153 -5.01 19.29 -1.09
N VAL A 154 -3.94 19.63 -0.39
CA VAL A 154 -3.70 19.32 1.02
C VAL A 154 -3.69 20.60 1.85
N GLU A 155 -4.29 20.57 3.05
CA GLU A 155 -4.21 21.68 3.99
C GLU A 155 -3.09 21.43 5.01
N LYS A 156 -2.05 22.27 4.96
CA LYS A 156 -0.90 22.21 5.85
C LYS A 156 -0.60 23.61 6.40
N ASP A 157 -0.45 23.71 7.71
CA ASP A 157 -0.18 24.97 8.43
C ASP A 157 -1.22 26.08 8.17
N GLY A 158 -2.49 25.69 7.92
CA GLY A 158 -3.61 26.59 7.59
C GLY A 158 -3.60 27.10 6.15
N GLU A 159 -2.78 26.56 5.28
CA GLU A 159 -2.73 26.90 3.85
C GLU A 159 -3.11 25.70 2.98
N LYS A 160 -3.97 25.91 1.99
CA LYS A 160 -4.23 24.93 0.93
C LYS A 160 -3.14 25.01 -0.12
N ARG A 161 -2.57 23.85 -0.46
CA ARG A 161 -1.52 23.69 -1.48
C ARG A 161 -1.87 22.54 -2.41
N GLU A 162 -1.29 22.52 -3.61
CA GLU A 162 -1.36 21.34 -4.48
C GLU A 162 -0.82 20.11 -3.73
N ASP A 163 -1.56 19.01 -3.84
CA ASP A 163 -1.22 17.77 -3.16
C ASP A 163 -0.50 16.82 -4.12
N TYR A 164 0.79 16.66 -3.92
CA TYR A 164 1.64 15.75 -4.70
C TYR A 164 1.72 14.34 -4.09
N ILE A 165 0.90 14.04 -3.10
CA ILE A 165 0.86 12.75 -2.38
C ILE A 165 2.28 12.32 -1.96
N SER A 166 3.02 13.26 -1.36
CA SER A 166 4.40 13.02 -0.91
C SER A 166 4.50 12.00 0.22
N ASP A 167 3.36 11.64 0.81
CA ASP A 167 3.22 10.62 1.83
C ASP A 167 3.13 9.20 1.27
N ASP A 168 3.07 9.04 -0.07
CA ASP A 168 3.02 7.71 -0.70
C ASP A 168 4.29 6.90 -0.44
N THR A 169 4.09 5.66 -0.03
CA THR A 169 5.16 4.72 0.32
C THR A 169 4.74 3.28 0.05
N ALA A 170 5.67 2.36 0.30
CA ALA A 170 5.49 0.93 0.12
C ALA A 170 6.27 0.13 1.18
N LEU A 171 6.07 -1.19 1.17
CA LEU A 171 6.89 -2.13 1.91
C LEU A 171 7.84 -2.86 0.97
N ALA A 172 9.04 -3.18 1.45
CA ALA A 172 9.95 -4.09 0.77
C ALA A 172 10.38 -5.21 1.73
N TYR A 173 10.22 -6.45 1.29
CA TYR A 173 10.67 -7.65 2.00
C TYR A 173 11.91 -8.24 1.31
N VAL A 174 12.97 -8.44 2.06
CA VAL A 174 14.22 -9.04 1.62
C VAL A 174 14.12 -10.56 1.75
N GLY A 175 13.68 -11.21 0.67
CA GLY A 175 13.56 -12.68 0.61
C GLY A 175 14.78 -13.36 0.01
N GLU A 176 14.79 -14.71 0.08
CA GLU A 176 15.88 -15.54 -0.46
C GLU A 176 16.04 -15.40 -1.99
N LYS A 177 14.97 -15.06 -2.71
CA LYS A 177 14.96 -14.95 -4.18
C LYS A 177 15.05 -13.52 -4.70
N GLY A 178 15.07 -12.52 -3.82
CA GLY A 178 15.06 -11.10 -4.12
C GLY A 178 14.03 -10.33 -3.32
N LEU A 179 13.77 -9.09 -3.70
CA LEU A 179 12.79 -8.22 -3.05
C LEU A 179 11.37 -8.58 -3.45
N SER A 180 10.47 -8.61 -2.49
CA SER A 180 9.02 -8.56 -2.70
C SER A 180 8.52 -7.18 -2.27
N ILE A 181 7.93 -6.43 -3.20
CA ILE A 181 7.45 -5.07 -2.99
C ILE A 181 5.94 -5.11 -2.87
N ILE A 182 5.41 -4.49 -1.82
CA ILE A 182 3.99 -4.37 -1.55
C ILE A 182 3.64 -2.90 -1.45
N THR A 183 2.72 -2.43 -2.29
CA THR A 183 2.31 -1.03 -2.35
C THR A 183 0.80 -0.86 -2.18
N GLY A 184 0.37 0.35 -1.79
CA GLY A 184 -1.03 0.76 -1.88
C GLY A 184 -1.38 1.19 -3.31
N CYS A 185 -1.20 2.48 -3.62
CA CYS A 185 -1.52 3.07 -4.94
C CYS A 185 -0.31 3.34 -5.84
N SER A 186 0.88 3.51 -5.29
CA SER A 186 2.08 3.93 -6.04
C SER A 186 1.93 5.31 -6.70
N HIS A 187 1.45 6.33 -5.98
CA HIS A 187 1.39 7.71 -6.47
C HIS A 187 2.78 8.25 -6.81
N ALA A 188 3.79 7.86 -6.05
CA ALA A 188 5.20 8.16 -6.33
C ALA A 188 5.74 7.49 -7.61
N GLY A 189 4.99 6.55 -8.18
CA GLY A 189 5.39 5.72 -9.31
C GLY A 189 5.96 4.37 -8.87
N ILE A 190 5.41 3.28 -9.42
CA ILE A 190 5.85 1.92 -9.07
C ILE A 190 7.33 1.69 -9.43
N CYS A 191 7.82 2.30 -10.51
CA CYS A 191 9.23 2.16 -10.90
C CYS A 191 10.16 2.95 -9.98
N ASN A 192 9.74 4.15 -9.51
CA ASN A 192 10.46 4.90 -8.46
C ASN A 192 10.53 4.11 -7.15
N ILE A 193 9.43 3.47 -6.74
CA ILE A 193 9.36 2.61 -5.55
C ILE A 193 10.37 1.45 -5.68
N ILE A 194 10.37 0.75 -6.81
CA ILE A 194 11.30 -0.36 -7.09
C ILE A 194 12.75 0.13 -7.03
N ALA A 195 13.07 1.22 -7.73
CA ALA A 195 14.42 1.77 -7.77
C ALA A 195 14.91 2.18 -6.36
N TYR A 196 14.02 2.79 -5.57
CA TYR A 196 14.35 3.19 -4.21
C TYR A 196 14.51 2.00 -3.27
N ALA A 197 13.64 0.99 -3.35
CA ALA A 197 13.75 -0.24 -2.57
C ALA A 197 15.08 -0.97 -2.84
N LYS A 198 15.50 -1.09 -4.11
CA LYS A 198 16.81 -1.65 -4.49
C LYS A 198 17.95 -0.86 -3.86
N LYS A 199 17.91 0.46 -3.98
CA LYS A 199 18.94 1.35 -3.41
C LYS A 199 19.04 1.24 -1.89
N LEU A 200 17.90 1.19 -1.20
CA LEU A 200 17.83 1.16 0.27
C LEU A 200 18.32 -0.17 0.82
N THR A 201 17.92 -1.27 0.21
CA THR A 201 18.22 -2.62 0.70
C THR A 201 19.55 -3.17 0.17
N GLY A 202 20.08 -2.62 -0.91
CA GLY A 202 21.24 -3.16 -1.64
C GLY A 202 20.95 -4.45 -2.41
N VAL A 203 19.68 -4.84 -2.54
CA VAL A 203 19.25 -6.05 -3.26
C VAL A 203 18.74 -5.68 -4.65
N GLU A 204 19.44 -6.12 -5.69
CA GLU A 204 19.13 -5.75 -7.08
C GLU A 204 17.97 -6.55 -7.69
N LYS A 205 17.81 -7.80 -7.28
CA LYS A 205 16.81 -8.70 -7.87
C LYS A 205 15.44 -8.48 -7.25
N ILE A 206 14.42 -8.31 -8.09
CA ILE A 206 13.02 -8.27 -7.68
C ILE A 206 12.41 -9.67 -7.85
N GLN A 207 11.77 -10.20 -6.82
CA GLN A 207 11.01 -11.44 -6.86
C GLN A 207 9.56 -11.19 -7.24
N SER A 208 8.94 -10.18 -6.63
CA SER A 208 7.51 -9.89 -6.87
C SER A 208 7.17 -8.43 -6.61
N VAL A 209 6.08 -7.97 -7.24
CA VAL A 209 5.46 -6.66 -6.96
C VAL A 209 3.96 -6.86 -6.85
N LEU A 210 3.38 -6.42 -5.73
CA LEU A 210 1.94 -6.49 -5.44
C LEU A 210 1.40 -5.09 -5.14
N GLY A 211 0.24 -4.76 -5.69
CA GLY A 211 -0.56 -3.58 -5.33
C GLY A 211 -1.03 -2.76 -6.51
N GLY A 212 -1.52 -1.55 -6.23
CA GLY A 212 -1.97 -0.59 -7.22
C GLY A 212 -0.80 0.14 -7.88
N PHE A 213 -0.89 0.37 -9.19
CA PHE A 213 0.13 1.10 -9.96
C PHE A 213 -0.33 2.50 -10.37
N HIS A 214 -1.53 2.90 -9.96
CA HIS A 214 -2.19 4.16 -10.30
C HIS A 214 -2.14 4.49 -11.81
N LEU A 215 -2.41 3.49 -12.64
CA LEU A 215 -2.40 3.57 -14.09
C LEU A 215 -3.79 3.21 -14.64
N PHE A 216 -4.45 4.19 -15.27
CA PHE A 216 -5.83 4.04 -15.76
C PHE A 216 -5.94 3.87 -17.27
N HIS A 217 -4.92 4.31 -18.01
CA HIS A 217 -4.86 4.27 -19.47
C HIS A 217 -3.52 3.72 -19.94
N VAL A 218 -3.51 3.11 -21.14
CA VAL A 218 -2.27 2.66 -21.79
C VAL A 218 -1.65 3.83 -22.56
N ASP A 219 -1.24 4.84 -21.81
CA ASP A 219 -0.56 6.04 -22.29
C ASP A 219 0.98 5.88 -22.29
N GLU A 220 1.73 6.95 -22.54
CA GLU A 220 3.19 6.90 -22.61
C GLU A 220 3.82 6.54 -21.25
N ARG A 221 3.22 6.98 -20.13
CA ARG A 221 3.69 6.60 -18.78
C ARG A 221 3.50 5.09 -18.56
N ALA A 222 2.32 4.56 -18.86
CA ALA A 222 2.04 3.13 -18.73
C ALA A 222 2.95 2.27 -19.61
N LYS A 223 3.23 2.71 -20.86
CA LYS A 223 4.16 2.02 -21.75
C LYS A 223 5.59 2.00 -21.22
N ALA A 224 6.07 3.14 -20.70
CA ALA A 224 7.38 3.24 -20.08
C ALA A 224 7.49 2.36 -18.83
N THR A 225 6.45 2.35 -17.98
CA THR A 225 6.34 1.46 -16.82
C THR A 225 6.39 -0.02 -17.23
N ILE A 226 5.63 -0.43 -18.27
CA ILE A 226 5.66 -1.81 -18.79
C ILE A 226 7.07 -2.18 -19.28
N SER A 227 7.75 -1.28 -20.00
CA SER A 227 9.11 -1.52 -20.48
C SER A 227 10.07 -1.70 -19.31
N PHE A 228 10.01 -0.84 -18.31
CA PHE A 228 10.82 -0.94 -17.10
C PHE A 228 10.61 -2.28 -16.37
N LEU A 229 9.35 -2.66 -16.10
CA LEU A 229 9.00 -3.90 -15.41
C LEU A 229 9.46 -5.15 -16.18
N LYS A 230 9.41 -5.08 -17.52
CA LYS A 230 9.92 -6.14 -18.41
C LYS A 230 11.45 -6.25 -18.33
N GLU A 231 12.16 -5.12 -18.35
CA GLU A 231 13.62 -5.07 -18.24
C GLU A 231 14.13 -5.57 -16.88
N GLU A 232 13.39 -5.27 -15.79
CA GLU A 232 13.67 -5.80 -14.45
C GLU A 232 13.46 -7.33 -14.35
N ASN A 233 12.82 -7.95 -15.36
CA ASN A 233 12.59 -9.38 -15.45
C ASN A 233 11.94 -9.98 -14.18
N ILE A 234 10.91 -9.30 -13.69
CA ILE A 234 10.20 -9.65 -12.44
C ILE A 234 9.35 -10.91 -12.68
N PRO A 235 9.57 -12.00 -11.94
CA PRO A 235 8.86 -13.26 -12.19
C PRO A 235 7.40 -13.28 -11.75
N GLU A 236 6.99 -12.36 -10.89
CA GLU A 236 5.62 -12.32 -10.33
C GLU A 236 5.15 -10.88 -10.18
N LEU A 237 4.17 -10.49 -11.01
CA LEU A 237 3.49 -9.19 -10.92
C LEU A 237 2.03 -9.39 -10.55
N TYR A 238 1.56 -8.68 -9.54
CA TYR A 238 0.20 -8.72 -9.01
C TYR A 238 -0.44 -7.32 -9.04
N PRO A 239 -0.60 -6.69 -10.25
CA PRO A 239 -1.23 -5.37 -10.35
C PRO A 239 -2.72 -5.48 -10.03
N CYS A 240 -3.16 -4.75 -9.00
CA CYS A 240 -4.54 -4.77 -8.51
C CYS A 240 -5.06 -3.35 -8.21
N HIS A 241 -6.15 -3.24 -7.48
CA HIS A 241 -6.73 -2.01 -6.96
C HIS A 241 -6.87 -0.88 -8.00
N CYS A 242 -6.03 0.16 -7.97
CA CYS A 242 -6.06 1.31 -8.88
C CYS A 242 -5.31 1.10 -10.20
N THR A 243 -5.12 -0.15 -10.63
CA THR A 243 -4.59 -0.51 -11.96
C THR A 243 -5.73 -0.96 -12.87
N SER A 244 -6.04 -0.20 -13.92
CA SER A 244 -7.18 -0.49 -14.80
C SER A 244 -7.05 -1.83 -15.52
N PHE A 245 -8.20 -2.39 -15.93
CA PHE A 245 -8.22 -3.61 -16.75
C PHE A 245 -7.39 -3.47 -18.03
N ALA A 246 -7.46 -2.31 -18.71
CA ALA A 246 -6.70 -2.08 -19.93
C ALA A 246 -5.18 -2.14 -19.70
N VAL A 247 -4.71 -1.55 -18.60
CA VAL A 247 -3.28 -1.58 -18.24
C VAL A 247 -2.86 -2.97 -17.79
N ARG A 248 -3.68 -3.67 -16.98
CA ARG A 248 -3.39 -5.06 -16.58
C ARG A 248 -3.32 -6.00 -17.81
N ALA A 249 -4.20 -5.83 -18.78
CA ALA A 249 -4.17 -6.61 -20.03
C ALA A 249 -2.89 -6.31 -20.84
N ALA A 250 -2.49 -5.03 -20.95
CA ALA A 250 -1.25 -4.66 -21.62
C ALA A 250 -0.01 -5.22 -20.91
N LEU A 251 0.03 -5.14 -19.57
CA LEU A 251 1.07 -5.76 -18.75
C LEU A 251 1.15 -7.26 -18.96
N HIS A 252 -0.01 -7.96 -18.95
CA HIS A 252 -0.06 -9.42 -19.13
C HIS A 252 0.48 -9.87 -20.49
N GLY A 253 0.38 -9.03 -21.51
CA GLY A 253 0.96 -9.30 -22.83
C GLY A 253 2.49 -9.28 -22.86
N GLU A 254 3.14 -8.63 -21.90
CA GLU A 254 4.59 -8.38 -21.90
C GLU A 254 5.30 -8.95 -20.65
N CYS A 255 4.58 -9.13 -19.54
CA CYS A 255 5.12 -9.50 -18.23
C CYS A 255 4.30 -10.64 -17.60
N PRO A 256 4.88 -11.43 -16.66
CA PRO A 256 4.18 -12.53 -15.98
C PRO A 256 3.20 -12.02 -14.91
N VAL A 257 2.09 -11.42 -15.35
CA VAL A 257 1.02 -10.93 -14.48
C VAL A 257 0.20 -12.09 -13.94
N LYS A 258 -0.11 -12.04 -12.66
CA LYS A 258 -1.02 -12.94 -11.95
C LYS A 258 -2.17 -12.14 -11.36
N GLU A 259 -3.35 -12.73 -11.31
CA GLU A 259 -4.50 -12.14 -10.66
C GLU A 259 -4.45 -12.35 -9.15
N VAL A 260 -5.03 -11.40 -8.42
CA VAL A 260 -5.28 -11.47 -6.99
C VAL A 260 -6.69 -10.95 -6.68
N ALA A 261 -7.22 -11.39 -5.56
CA ALA A 261 -8.51 -10.98 -5.04
C ALA A 261 -8.50 -10.99 -3.52
N VAL A 262 -9.57 -10.50 -2.90
CA VAL A 262 -9.77 -10.64 -1.45
C VAL A 262 -9.68 -12.11 -1.07
N GLY A 263 -8.87 -12.44 -0.07
CA GLY A 263 -8.60 -13.81 0.40
C GLY A 263 -7.39 -14.48 -0.25
N THR A 264 -6.79 -13.89 -1.31
CA THR A 264 -5.52 -14.42 -1.86
C THR A 264 -4.44 -14.42 -0.80
N GLU A 265 -3.72 -15.54 -0.70
CA GLU A 265 -2.55 -15.72 0.16
C GLU A 265 -1.29 -15.86 -0.69
N LEU A 266 -0.28 -15.06 -0.38
CA LEU A 266 1.04 -15.10 -1.01
C LEU A 266 2.10 -15.42 0.03
N GLU A 267 3.11 -16.20 -0.35
CA GLU A 267 4.22 -16.56 0.54
C GLU A 267 5.57 -16.36 -0.15
N TRP A 268 6.46 -15.66 0.54
CA TRP A 268 7.85 -15.44 0.13
C TRP A 268 8.82 -15.89 1.22
N LYS A 269 9.87 -16.59 0.82
CA LYS A 269 10.92 -17.11 1.72
C LYS A 269 12.18 -16.27 1.68
#